data_0311abfd3673c09efe161ca71e5c5915
#
_entry.id   0311abfd3673c09efe161ca71e5c5915
#
_cell.length_a   1.000
_cell.length_b   1.000
_cell.length_c   1.000
_cell.angle_alpha   90.00
_cell.angle_beta   90.00
_cell.angle_gamma   90.00
#
_symmetry.space_group_name_H-M   'P 1'
#
loop_
_entity.id
_entity.type
_entity.pdbx_description
1 polymer ?
#
loop_
_entity_poly.entity_id
_entity_poly.type
_entity_poly.pdbx_seq_one_letter_code
_entity_poly.pdbx_strand_id
1 'polypeptide(L)'
;LIYLIRFNSFRVCLASLKIDKAKKIEQEIFTKEELIEKFSLDRVQKSGARFDEQRLLWLNGQWIRKISLEDLFERVQDFWGENAKNASEEYKREVLGLVFDRLKTLKDLPLASEYFFAEQQADLEMISKNKQLKKLEKSQIMELLNLVISELEQLEDWNDDEIQELLNRLLEKTGQKPGILFQIIRISLTWAPFSPALNQTLRVIGKD
;
A
#
# COMPACT_ATOMS: atom_id res chain seq x y z
N LEU A 1 -13.21 4.98 -12.44
CA LEU A 1 -13.23 6.47 -12.57
C LEU A 1 -14.59 7.07 -12.25
N ILE A 2 -15.71 6.39 -12.60
CA ILE A 2 -17.07 6.93 -12.48
C ILE A 2 -17.59 6.94 -11.02
N TYR A 3 -17.11 6.05 -10.15
CA TYR A 3 -17.55 6.01 -8.74
C TYR A 3 -16.92 7.08 -7.84
N LEU A 4 -15.77 7.61 -8.22
CA LEU A 4 -15.14 8.76 -7.54
C LEU A 4 -15.84 10.09 -7.85
N ILE A 5 -16.56 10.16 -8.97
CA ILE A 5 -17.22 11.39 -9.45
C ILE A 5 -18.49 11.72 -8.64
N ARG A 6 -19.12 10.76 -7.96
CA ARG A 6 -20.26 11.06 -7.07
C ARG A 6 -19.90 11.84 -5.81
N PHE A 7 -18.63 11.85 -5.44
CA PHE A 7 -18.09 12.73 -4.41
C PHE A 7 -17.33 13.88 -5.04
N ASN A 8 -18.07 14.87 -5.54
CA ASN A 8 -17.60 16.23 -5.86
C ASN A 8 -16.82 16.44 -7.17
N SER A 9 -17.55 16.60 -8.25
CA SER A 9 -17.06 17.31 -9.46
C SER A 9 -16.40 18.67 -9.16
N PHE A 10 -16.66 19.22 -7.99
CA PHE A 10 -16.10 20.49 -7.50
C PHE A 10 -14.63 20.37 -7.04
N ARG A 11 -14.15 19.17 -6.69
CA ARG A 11 -12.76 18.99 -6.19
C ARG A 11 -11.71 18.98 -7.29
N VAL A 12 -12.09 18.61 -8.50
CA VAL A 12 -11.19 18.66 -9.67
C VAL A 12 -10.89 20.10 -10.08
N CYS A 13 -11.82 21.02 -9.85
CA CYS A 13 -11.67 22.44 -10.20
C CYS A 13 -10.58 23.14 -9.38
N LEU A 14 -10.24 22.65 -8.20
CA LEU A 14 -9.29 23.29 -7.30
C LEU A 14 -7.83 22.96 -7.54
N ALA A 15 -7.54 21.83 -8.14
CA ALA A 15 -6.19 21.55 -8.64
C ALA A 15 -5.78 22.56 -9.72
N SER A 16 -6.78 23.28 -10.27
CA SER A 16 -6.63 24.28 -11.32
C SER A 16 -6.59 25.71 -10.80
N LEU A 17 -6.99 25.96 -9.57
CA LEU A 17 -6.83 27.25 -8.94
C LEU A 17 -5.39 27.41 -8.49
N LYS A 18 -4.54 27.96 -9.35
CA LYS A 18 -3.24 28.49 -8.91
C LYS A 18 -3.53 29.65 -7.96
N ILE A 19 -3.50 29.32 -6.68
CA ILE A 19 -3.56 30.31 -5.64
C ILE A 19 -2.25 31.09 -5.69
N ASP A 20 -2.37 32.39 -5.68
CA ASP A 20 -1.32 33.37 -5.79
C ASP A 20 0.00 32.94 -5.14
N LYS A 21 1.10 33.01 -5.88
CA LYS A 21 2.46 32.65 -5.42
C LYS A 21 2.94 33.44 -4.21
N ALA A 22 2.23 34.50 -3.84
CA ALA A 22 2.58 35.38 -2.73
C ALA A 22 2.12 34.90 -1.35
N LYS A 23 1.16 33.96 -1.26
CA LYS A 23 0.78 33.33 0.02
C LYS A 23 0.93 31.81 -0.13
N LYS A 24 1.96 31.28 0.51
CA LYS A 24 2.20 29.85 0.66
C LYS A 24 0.98 29.23 1.34
N ILE A 25 0.06 28.63 0.57
CA ILE A 25 -1.05 27.89 1.14
C ILE A 25 -0.48 26.53 1.53
N GLU A 26 -0.34 26.33 2.82
CA GLU A 26 0.13 25.07 3.40
C GLU A 26 -0.93 23.97 3.30
N GLN A 27 -2.20 24.32 3.12
CA GLN A 27 -3.31 23.38 3.04
C GLN A 27 -3.64 23.04 1.58
N GLU A 28 -3.53 21.76 1.21
CA GLU A 28 -3.82 21.27 -0.13
C GLU A 28 -5.14 20.47 -0.21
N ILE A 29 -5.66 20.03 0.94
CA ILE A 29 -6.85 19.21 1.05
C ILE A 29 -7.89 19.98 1.83
N PHE A 30 -9.03 20.22 1.18
CA PHE A 30 -10.15 21.01 1.74
C PHE A 30 -11.43 20.19 1.73
N THR A 31 -12.28 20.40 2.72
CA THR A 31 -13.68 19.97 2.66
C THR A 31 -14.45 20.83 1.68
N LYS A 32 -15.68 20.43 1.34
CA LYS A 32 -16.56 21.22 0.47
C LYS A 32 -16.87 22.58 1.11
N GLU A 33 -17.12 22.57 2.41
CA GLU A 33 -17.47 23.75 3.19
C GLU A 33 -16.29 24.75 3.24
N GLU A 34 -15.10 24.25 3.54
CA GLU A 34 -13.87 25.07 3.50
C GLU A 34 -13.61 25.68 2.12
N LEU A 35 -13.94 24.94 1.06
CA LEU A 35 -13.80 25.44 -0.30
C LEU A 35 -14.78 26.54 -0.62
N ILE A 36 -16.05 26.41 -0.22
CA ILE A 36 -17.07 27.44 -0.41
C ILE A 36 -16.64 28.71 0.33
N GLU A 37 -16.17 28.58 1.57
CA GLU A 37 -15.73 29.72 2.39
C GLU A 37 -14.52 30.45 1.79
N LYS A 38 -13.55 29.66 1.27
CA LYS A 38 -12.28 30.21 0.75
C LYS A 38 -12.33 30.60 -0.72
N PHE A 39 -13.40 30.26 -1.44
CA PHE A 39 -13.55 30.59 -2.86
C PHE A 39 -13.86 32.08 -3.07
N SER A 40 -13.12 32.71 -4.00
CA SER A 40 -13.37 34.06 -4.46
C SER A 40 -13.15 34.15 -5.97
N LEU A 41 -14.08 34.77 -6.67
CA LEU A 41 -13.97 34.98 -8.12
C LEU A 41 -12.74 35.82 -8.52
N ASP A 42 -12.30 36.72 -7.64
CA ASP A 42 -11.14 37.59 -7.88
C ASP A 42 -9.81 36.78 -7.92
N ARG A 43 -9.84 35.59 -7.35
CA ARG A 43 -8.69 34.68 -7.32
C ARG A 43 -8.65 33.70 -8.50
N VAL A 44 -9.69 33.70 -9.35
CA VAL A 44 -9.76 32.82 -10.50
C VAL A 44 -8.81 33.30 -11.59
N GLN A 45 -7.83 32.51 -11.95
CA GLN A 45 -6.93 32.84 -13.05
C GLN A 45 -7.64 32.68 -14.40
N LYS A 46 -7.42 33.66 -15.29
CA LYS A 46 -7.99 33.66 -16.65
C LYS A 46 -7.32 32.63 -17.59
N SER A 47 -6.20 32.03 -17.18
CA SER A 47 -5.53 30.99 -17.98
C SER A 47 -6.25 29.65 -17.86
N GLY A 48 -6.32 28.88 -18.97
CA GLY A 48 -6.89 27.53 -18.95
C GLY A 48 -6.24 26.63 -17.92
N ALA A 49 -7.06 25.84 -17.24
CA ALA A 49 -6.59 24.85 -16.28
C ALA A 49 -6.01 23.64 -17.01
N ARG A 50 -4.84 23.17 -16.56
CA ARG A 50 -4.26 21.92 -17.03
C ARG A 50 -4.64 20.81 -16.05
N PHE A 51 -5.28 19.75 -16.57
CA PHE A 51 -5.58 18.55 -15.80
C PHE A 51 -4.27 17.81 -15.45
N ASP A 52 -4.08 17.53 -14.17
CA ASP A 52 -2.94 16.77 -13.67
C ASP A 52 -3.46 15.47 -13.02
N GLU A 53 -3.34 14.37 -13.75
CA GLU A 53 -3.80 13.06 -13.31
C GLU A 53 -3.02 12.55 -12.08
N GLN A 54 -1.72 12.80 -12.01
CA GLN A 54 -0.90 12.36 -10.89
C GLN A 54 -1.31 13.09 -9.59
N ARG A 55 -1.63 14.37 -9.72
CA ARG A 55 -2.17 15.17 -8.62
C ARG A 55 -3.52 14.66 -8.16
N LEU A 56 -4.40 14.29 -9.09
CA LEU A 56 -5.71 13.71 -8.78
C LEU A 56 -5.57 12.38 -8.03
N LEU A 57 -4.71 11.48 -8.49
CA LEU A 57 -4.42 10.21 -7.82
C LEU A 57 -3.88 10.41 -6.41
N TRP A 58 -2.97 11.37 -6.24
CA TRP A 58 -2.45 11.73 -4.93
C TRP A 58 -3.55 12.23 -3.99
N LEU A 59 -4.37 13.19 -4.45
CA LEU A 59 -5.50 13.73 -3.68
C LEU A 59 -6.49 12.62 -3.29
N ASN A 60 -6.79 11.73 -4.23
CA ASN A 60 -7.69 10.62 -3.98
C ASN A 60 -7.15 9.68 -2.89
N GLY A 61 -5.87 9.32 -2.94
CA GLY A 61 -5.21 8.54 -1.89
C GLY A 61 -5.25 9.26 -0.53
N GLN A 62 -5.11 10.61 -0.48
CA GLN A 62 -5.26 11.37 0.76
C GLN A 62 -6.68 11.27 1.34
N TRP A 63 -7.70 11.21 0.48
CA TRP A 63 -9.08 11.05 0.93
C TRP A 63 -9.38 9.63 1.39
N ILE A 64 -8.86 8.61 0.73
CA ILE A 64 -8.98 7.20 1.17
C ILE A 64 -8.46 7.07 2.60
N ARG A 65 -7.32 7.68 2.92
CA ARG A 65 -6.75 7.66 4.28
C ARG A 65 -7.53 8.42 5.35
N LYS A 66 -8.49 9.26 4.95
CA LYS A 66 -9.35 10.02 5.87
C LYS A 66 -10.70 9.35 6.15
N ILE A 67 -11.09 8.37 5.36
CA ILE A 67 -12.32 7.61 5.61
C ILE A 67 -12.05 6.59 6.73
N SER A 68 -13.07 6.27 7.52
CA SER A 68 -12.98 5.16 8.47
C SER A 68 -12.78 3.84 7.74
N LEU A 69 -12.18 2.86 8.40
CA LEU A 69 -11.97 1.54 7.80
C LEU A 69 -13.31 0.87 7.45
N GLU A 70 -14.33 1.07 8.27
CA GLU A 70 -15.69 0.56 8.07
C GLU A 70 -16.31 1.15 6.82
N ASP A 71 -16.31 2.47 6.67
CA ASP A 71 -16.81 3.16 5.47
C ASP A 71 -16.04 2.75 4.21
N LEU A 72 -14.73 2.54 4.33
CA LEU A 72 -13.92 2.08 3.22
C LEU A 72 -14.26 0.64 2.88
N PHE A 73 -14.45 -0.23 3.86
CA PHE A 73 -14.80 -1.63 3.67
C PHE A 73 -16.12 -1.79 2.89
N GLU A 74 -17.13 -0.99 3.23
CA GLU A 74 -18.39 -0.98 2.49
C GLU A 74 -18.21 -0.53 1.03
N ARG A 75 -17.33 0.44 0.78
CA ARG A 75 -17.09 0.98 -0.57
C ARG A 75 -16.29 0.07 -1.48
N VAL A 76 -15.48 -0.82 -0.93
CA VAL A 76 -14.60 -1.70 -1.70
C VAL A 76 -15.21 -3.05 -2.03
N GLN A 77 -16.44 -3.34 -1.63
CA GLN A 77 -17.06 -4.66 -1.82
C GLN A 77 -17.00 -5.16 -3.27
N ASP A 78 -17.24 -4.28 -4.23
CA ASP A 78 -17.20 -4.62 -5.66
C ASP A 78 -15.76 -4.62 -6.25
N PHE A 79 -14.75 -4.31 -5.45
CA PHE A 79 -13.36 -4.18 -5.91
C PHE A 79 -12.46 -5.32 -5.45
N TRP A 80 -12.95 -6.25 -4.65
CA TRP A 80 -12.18 -7.42 -4.28
C TRP A 80 -11.87 -8.30 -5.49
N GLY A 81 -10.64 -8.84 -5.55
CA GLY A 81 -10.26 -9.81 -6.57
C GLY A 81 -11.04 -11.13 -6.46
N GLU A 82 -11.01 -11.93 -7.51
CA GLU A 82 -11.73 -13.22 -7.58
C GLU A 82 -11.36 -14.14 -6.41
N ASN A 83 -10.07 -14.20 -6.05
CA ASN A 83 -9.56 -15.06 -4.98
C ASN A 83 -10.06 -14.66 -3.58
N ALA A 84 -10.44 -13.40 -3.41
CA ALA A 84 -10.98 -12.90 -2.15
C ALA A 84 -12.48 -13.20 -1.96
N LYS A 85 -13.20 -13.65 -2.97
CA LYS A 85 -14.67 -13.82 -2.90
C LYS A 85 -15.13 -14.74 -1.78
N ASN A 86 -14.38 -15.82 -1.55
CA ASN A 86 -14.74 -16.84 -0.56
C ASN A 86 -14.12 -16.59 0.83
N ALA A 87 -13.31 -15.56 0.99
CA ALA A 87 -12.71 -15.21 2.27
C ALA A 87 -13.74 -14.57 3.21
N SER A 88 -13.56 -14.80 4.52
CA SER A 88 -14.43 -14.19 5.53
C SER A 88 -14.33 -12.66 5.52
N GLU A 89 -15.40 -11.99 5.94
CA GLU A 89 -15.36 -10.52 6.05
C GLU A 89 -14.33 -10.04 7.07
N GLU A 90 -14.13 -10.79 8.14
CA GLU A 90 -13.14 -10.49 9.15
C GLU A 90 -11.73 -10.46 8.56
N TYR A 91 -11.35 -11.50 7.81
CA TYR A 91 -10.07 -11.56 7.12
C TYR A 91 -9.92 -10.45 6.09
N LYS A 92 -10.96 -10.15 5.31
CA LYS A 92 -10.97 -9.03 4.37
C LYS A 92 -10.77 -7.67 5.05
N ARG A 93 -11.37 -7.46 6.24
CA ARG A 93 -11.18 -6.23 7.03
C ARG A 93 -9.74 -6.11 7.51
N GLU A 94 -9.16 -7.20 7.98
CA GLU A 94 -7.78 -7.25 8.40
C GLU A 94 -6.82 -6.92 7.26
N VAL A 95 -6.97 -7.57 6.11
CA VAL A 95 -6.19 -7.30 4.91
C VAL A 95 -6.35 -5.84 4.45
N LEU A 96 -7.60 -5.33 4.41
CA LEU A 96 -7.86 -3.93 4.05
C LEU A 96 -7.15 -2.97 4.99
N GLY A 97 -7.15 -3.25 6.30
CA GLY A 97 -6.43 -2.47 7.31
C GLY A 97 -4.92 -2.38 7.07
N LEU A 98 -4.34 -3.41 6.44
CA LEU A 98 -2.92 -3.40 6.09
C LEU A 98 -2.60 -2.64 4.80
N VAL A 99 -3.52 -2.61 3.83
CA VAL A 99 -3.22 -2.08 2.49
C VAL A 99 -3.84 -0.72 2.19
N PHE A 100 -4.81 -0.24 2.99
CA PHE A 100 -5.61 0.95 2.67
C PHE A 100 -4.79 2.22 2.49
N ASP A 101 -3.71 2.40 3.24
CA ASP A 101 -2.83 3.57 3.17
C ASP A 101 -2.06 3.66 1.84
N ARG A 102 -1.99 2.56 1.09
CA ARG A 102 -1.31 2.44 -0.20
C ARG A 102 -2.23 2.65 -1.38
N LEU A 103 -3.54 2.61 -1.16
CA LEU A 103 -4.52 2.78 -2.22
C LEU A 103 -4.57 4.24 -2.68
N LYS A 104 -4.43 4.45 -3.97
CA LYS A 104 -4.70 5.73 -4.63
C LYS A 104 -6.09 5.75 -5.22
N THR A 105 -6.61 4.58 -5.60
CA THR A 105 -7.97 4.34 -6.05
C THR A 105 -8.49 3.03 -5.47
N LEU A 106 -9.79 2.84 -5.41
CA LEU A 106 -10.38 1.56 -4.96
C LEU A 106 -10.02 0.40 -5.90
N LYS A 107 -9.74 0.70 -7.16
CA LYS A 107 -9.29 -0.29 -8.15
C LYS A 107 -7.89 -0.84 -7.91
N ASP A 108 -7.11 -0.21 -7.05
CA ASP A 108 -5.78 -0.69 -6.70
C ASP A 108 -5.86 -1.86 -5.71
N LEU A 109 -7.04 -2.07 -5.08
CA LEU A 109 -7.22 -3.08 -4.03
C LEU A 109 -6.84 -4.50 -4.48
N PRO A 110 -7.29 -5.03 -5.63
CA PRO A 110 -6.91 -6.38 -6.04
C PRO A 110 -5.38 -6.55 -6.09
N LEU A 111 -4.69 -5.65 -6.77
CA LEU A 111 -3.24 -5.70 -6.91
C LEU A 111 -2.51 -5.58 -5.56
N ALA A 112 -3.04 -4.78 -4.63
CA ALA A 112 -2.45 -4.57 -3.32
C ALA A 112 -2.69 -5.71 -2.34
N SER A 113 -3.68 -6.58 -2.59
CA SER A 113 -4.15 -7.58 -1.63
C SER A 113 -4.16 -9.02 -2.13
N GLU A 114 -3.93 -9.27 -3.42
CA GLU A 114 -4.13 -10.60 -4.04
C GLU A 114 -3.29 -11.69 -3.39
N TYR A 115 -2.06 -11.39 -2.99
CA TYR A 115 -1.15 -12.33 -2.33
C TYR A 115 -1.58 -12.74 -0.91
N PHE A 116 -2.60 -12.13 -0.35
CA PHE A 116 -3.23 -12.57 0.90
C PHE A 116 -4.31 -13.65 0.67
N PHE A 117 -4.80 -13.80 -0.56
CA PHE A 117 -5.93 -14.65 -0.89
C PHE A 117 -5.57 -15.84 -1.79
N ALA A 118 -4.42 -15.78 -2.43
CA ALA A 118 -3.94 -16.85 -3.29
C ALA A 118 -2.42 -16.82 -3.39
N GLU A 119 -1.86 -18.01 -3.53
CA GLU A 119 -0.45 -18.17 -3.86
C GLU A 119 -0.16 -17.51 -5.21
N GLN A 120 0.88 -16.68 -5.24
CA GLN A 120 1.27 -15.94 -6.42
C GLN A 120 2.24 -16.76 -7.27
N GLN A 121 2.17 -16.57 -8.58
CA GLN A 121 3.08 -17.22 -9.49
C GLN A 121 4.52 -16.69 -9.29
N ALA A 122 5.46 -17.62 -9.13
CA ALA A 122 6.86 -17.27 -8.90
C ALA A 122 7.46 -16.47 -10.07
N ASP A 123 7.94 -15.27 -9.79
CA ASP A 123 8.66 -14.43 -10.75
C ASP A 123 10.10 -14.19 -10.31
N LEU A 124 11.00 -15.08 -10.74
CA LEU A 124 12.42 -14.98 -10.42
C LEU A 124 13.09 -13.73 -10.98
N GLU A 125 12.49 -13.06 -11.95
CA GLU A 125 13.00 -11.78 -12.45
C GLU A 125 12.89 -10.67 -11.39
N MET A 126 11.92 -10.74 -10.50
CA MET A 126 11.82 -9.81 -9.37
C MET A 126 13.06 -9.83 -8.47
N ILE A 127 13.67 -11.00 -8.29
CA ILE A 127 14.90 -11.15 -7.52
C ILE A 127 16.09 -10.66 -8.36
N SER A 128 16.24 -11.13 -9.58
CA SER A 128 17.39 -10.83 -10.44
C SER A 128 17.48 -9.34 -10.88
N LYS A 129 16.33 -8.69 -11.05
CA LYS A 129 16.24 -7.26 -11.39
C LYS A 129 16.27 -6.33 -10.17
N ASN A 130 16.12 -6.86 -8.96
CA ASN A 130 16.14 -6.05 -7.74
C ASN A 130 17.54 -5.47 -7.49
N LYS A 131 17.62 -4.15 -7.30
CA LYS A 131 18.89 -3.43 -7.14
C LYS A 131 19.74 -3.91 -5.97
N GLN A 132 19.11 -4.42 -4.92
CA GLN A 132 19.77 -4.89 -3.70
C GLN A 132 20.14 -6.36 -3.81
N LEU A 133 19.25 -7.18 -4.37
CA LEU A 133 19.38 -8.64 -4.43
C LEU A 133 20.26 -9.13 -5.57
N LYS A 134 20.34 -8.41 -6.68
CA LYS A 134 21.14 -8.79 -7.87
C LYS A 134 22.65 -8.98 -7.60
N LYS A 135 23.12 -8.57 -6.42
CA LYS A 135 24.53 -8.74 -6.00
C LYS A 135 24.78 -10.05 -5.25
N LEU A 136 23.73 -10.75 -4.87
CA LEU A 136 23.83 -12.02 -4.16
C LEU A 136 23.85 -13.16 -5.14
N GLU A 137 24.67 -14.15 -4.85
CA GLU A 137 24.67 -15.43 -5.56
C GLU A 137 23.42 -16.23 -5.21
N LYS A 138 22.98 -17.09 -6.13
CA LYS A 138 21.79 -17.92 -5.91
C LYS A 138 21.91 -18.79 -4.66
N SER A 139 23.11 -19.34 -4.39
CA SER A 139 23.40 -20.12 -3.18
C SER A 139 23.16 -19.33 -1.90
N GLN A 140 23.63 -18.08 -1.87
CA GLN A 140 23.45 -17.19 -0.71
C GLN A 140 21.97 -16.87 -0.46
N ILE A 141 21.20 -16.65 -1.52
CA ILE A 141 19.75 -16.43 -1.41
C ILE A 141 19.07 -17.67 -0.83
N MET A 142 19.40 -18.86 -1.32
CA MET A 142 18.84 -20.12 -0.82
C MET A 142 19.21 -20.39 0.64
N GLU A 143 20.46 -20.14 1.04
CA GLU A 143 20.90 -20.27 2.42
C GLU A 143 20.13 -19.33 3.37
N LEU A 144 19.95 -18.06 2.95
CA LEU A 144 19.19 -17.08 3.72
C LEU A 144 17.72 -17.48 3.87
N LEU A 145 17.09 -17.94 2.78
CA LEU A 145 15.68 -18.38 2.82
C LEU A 145 15.51 -19.63 3.69
N ASN A 146 16.39 -20.62 3.58
CA ASN A 146 16.34 -21.81 4.42
C ASN A 146 16.50 -21.48 5.90
N LEU A 147 17.39 -20.55 6.24
CA LEU A 147 17.55 -20.08 7.60
C LEU A 147 16.26 -19.37 8.09
N VAL A 148 15.68 -18.48 7.28
CA VAL A 148 14.44 -17.78 7.62
C VAL A 148 13.31 -18.76 7.86
N ILE A 149 13.13 -19.74 6.97
CA ILE A 149 12.10 -20.78 7.10
C ILE A 149 12.29 -21.55 8.41
N SER A 150 13.50 -22.03 8.68
CA SER A 150 13.77 -22.81 9.89
C SER A 150 13.51 -22.03 11.19
N GLU A 151 13.77 -20.71 11.21
CA GLU A 151 13.51 -19.86 12.37
C GLU A 151 12.01 -19.54 12.52
N LEU A 152 11.30 -19.32 11.40
CA LEU A 152 9.84 -19.13 11.41
C LEU A 152 9.09 -20.38 11.86
N GLU A 153 9.53 -21.57 11.46
CA GLU A 153 8.96 -22.85 11.89
C GLU A 153 9.06 -23.07 13.41
N GLN A 154 10.12 -22.56 14.03
CA GLN A 154 10.34 -22.69 15.47
C GLN A 154 9.56 -21.67 16.29
N LEU A 155 8.95 -20.66 15.66
CA LEU A 155 8.20 -19.63 16.37
C LEU A 155 6.89 -20.23 16.95
N GLU A 156 6.74 -20.20 18.27
CA GLU A 156 5.55 -20.74 18.96
C GLU A 156 4.36 -19.78 18.83
N ASP A 157 4.58 -18.51 19.14
CA ASP A 157 3.56 -17.46 19.10
C ASP A 157 3.61 -16.67 17.78
N TRP A 158 2.56 -16.82 16.95
CA TRP A 158 2.48 -16.17 15.65
C TRP A 158 1.74 -14.82 15.75
N ASN A 159 2.46 -13.81 16.21
CA ASN A 159 1.96 -12.43 16.35
C ASN A 159 2.96 -11.39 15.86
N ASP A 160 2.52 -10.13 15.72
CA ASP A 160 3.33 -9.05 15.15
C ASP A 160 4.65 -8.80 15.88
N ASP A 161 4.64 -8.89 17.21
CA ASP A 161 5.81 -8.57 18.05
C ASP A 161 6.84 -9.69 17.98
N GLU A 162 6.43 -10.94 18.13
CA GLU A 162 7.32 -12.10 18.05
C GLU A 162 7.95 -12.26 16.66
N ILE A 163 7.16 -12.05 15.60
CA ILE A 163 7.67 -12.05 14.23
C ILE A 163 8.68 -10.91 14.04
N GLN A 164 8.40 -9.70 14.58
CA GLN A 164 9.33 -8.59 14.48
C GLN A 164 10.64 -8.85 15.23
N GLU A 165 10.58 -9.44 16.40
CA GLU A 165 11.76 -9.83 17.17
C GLU A 165 12.59 -10.90 16.45
N LEU A 166 11.91 -11.90 15.86
CA LEU A 166 12.57 -12.91 15.03
C LEU A 166 13.27 -12.27 13.83
N LEU A 167 12.63 -11.35 13.12
CA LEU A 167 13.23 -10.63 12.00
C LEU A 167 14.47 -9.84 12.43
N ASN A 168 14.46 -9.23 13.62
CA ASN A 168 15.61 -8.52 14.18
C ASN A 168 16.75 -9.50 14.53
N ARG A 169 16.45 -10.64 15.16
CA ARG A 169 17.45 -11.68 15.45
C ARG A 169 18.08 -12.24 14.18
N LEU A 170 17.28 -12.41 13.11
CA LEU A 170 17.79 -12.83 11.81
C LEU A 170 18.77 -11.83 11.19
N LEU A 171 18.55 -10.53 11.34
CA LEU A 171 19.50 -9.51 10.91
C LEU A 171 20.83 -9.62 11.63
N GLU A 172 20.81 -9.80 12.96
CA GLU A 172 22.00 -9.98 13.78
C GLU A 172 22.74 -11.28 13.41
N LYS A 173 22.00 -12.39 13.26
CA LYS A 173 22.56 -13.71 12.95
C LYS A 173 23.19 -13.76 11.56
N THR A 174 22.61 -13.08 10.58
CA THR A 174 23.08 -13.11 9.19
C THR A 174 24.06 -12.01 8.86
N GLY A 175 24.10 -10.94 9.66
CA GLY A 175 24.87 -9.73 9.34
C GLY A 175 24.37 -8.99 8.10
N GLN A 176 23.20 -9.37 7.57
CA GLN A 176 22.62 -8.76 6.37
C GLN A 176 21.98 -7.41 6.69
N LYS A 177 21.96 -6.52 5.69
CA LYS A 177 21.21 -5.27 5.81
C LYS A 177 19.70 -5.53 5.74
N PRO A 178 18.88 -4.78 6.51
CA PRO A 178 17.41 -4.91 6.47
C PRO A 178 16.84 -4.87 5.05
N GLY A 179 17.34 -3.98 4.19
CA GLY A 179 16.92 -3.87 2.81
C GLY A 179 17.22 -5.11 1.95
N ILE A 180 18.15 -5.96 2.33
CA ILE A 180 18.46 -7.22 1.64
C ILE A 180 17.56 -8.33 2.20
N LEU A 181 17.68 -8.60 3.50
CA LEU A 181 16.97 -9.71 4.13
C LEU A 181 15.44 -9.57 4.03
N PHE A 182 14.91 -8.41 4.39
CA PHE A 182 13.46 -8.18 4.33
C PHE A 182 12.93 -8.16 2.89
N GLN A 183 13.74 -7.72 1.93
CA GLN A 183 13.33 -7.74 0.54
C GLN A 183 13.30 -9.15 -0.04
N ILE A 184 14.25 -10.03 0.34
CA ILE A 184 14.22 -11.45 -0.05
C ILE A 184 12.94 -12.09 0.51
N ILE A 185 12.70 -11.96 1.82
CA ILE A 185 11.53 -12.54 2.47
C ILE A 185 10.24 -12.02 1.80
N ARG A 186 10.14 -10.70 1.60
CA ARG A 186 8.97 -10.09 0.98
C ARG A 186 8.69 -10.65 -0.41
N ILE A 187 9.68 -10.65 -1.28
CA ILE A 187 9.50 -11.13 -2.66
C ILE A 187 9.14 -12.62 -2.65
N SER A 188 9.81 -13.44 -1.86
CA SER A 188 9.53 -14.88 -1.80
C SER A 188 8.14 -15.21 -1.24
N LEU A 189 7.61 -14.35 -0.37
CA LEU A 189 6.30 -14.53 0.25
C LEU A 189 5.16 -14.05 -0.65
N THR A 190 5.35 -12.90 -1.30
CA THR A 190 4.24 -12.18 -1.97
C THR A 190 4.35 -12.13 -3.48
N TRP A 191 5.52 -12.42 -4.05
CA TRP A 191 5.85 -12.16 -5.46
C TRP A 191 5.35 -10.78 -5.93
N ALA A 192 5.43 -9.79 -5.03
CA ALA A 192 5.06 -8.42 -5.27
C ALA A 192 6.24 -7.48 -4.96
N PRO A 193 6.37 -6.35 -5.68
CA PRO A 193 7.50 -5.43 -5.47
C PRO A 193 7.41 -4.68 -4.13
N PHE A 194 6.25 -4.69 -3.49
CA PHE A 194 5.96 -4.04 -2.20
C PHE A 194 4.82 -4.75 -1.49
N SER A 195 4.88 -4.75 -0.18
CA SER A 195 3.82 -5.22 0.73
C SER A 195 3.75 -4.29 1.95
N PRO A 196 2.78 -4.41 2.83
CA PRO A 196 2.75 -3.76 4.15
C PRO A 196 3.99 -4.05 4.98
N ALA A 197 3.99 -3.70 6.26
CA ALA A 197 5.06 -4.09 7.18
C ALA A 197 5.23 -5.62 7.15
N LEU A 198 6.49 -6.09 7.09
CA LEU A 198 6.76 -7.49 6.81
C LEU A 198 6.23 -8.43 7.90
N ASN A 199 6.35 -8.04 9.18
CA ASN A 199 5.79 -8.77 10.31
C ASN A 199 4.26 -8.90 10.21
N GLN A 200 3.56 -7.82 9.91
CA GLN A 200 2.11 -7.83 9.73
C GLN A 200 1.69 -8.66 8.51
N THR A 201 2.46 -8.57 7.41
CA THR A 201 2.22 -9.38 6.21
C THR A 201 2.35 -10.87 6.53
N LEU A 202 3.43 -11.28 7.21
CA LEU A 202 3.65 -12.66 7.65
C LEU A 202 2.53 -13.13 8.56
N ARG A 203 2.15 -12.31 9.57
CA ARG A 203 1.10 -12.66 10.52
C ARG A 203 -0.23 -12.96 9.82
N VAL A 204 -0.63 -12.10 8.90
CA VAL A 204 -1.94 -12.22 8.22
C VAL A 204 -1.95 -13.34 7.18
N ILE A 205 -0.84 -13.59 6.48
CA ILE A 205 -0.74 -14.75 5.56
C ILE A 205 -0.83 -16.07 6.35
N GLY A 206 -0.31 -16.10 7.58
CA GLY A 206 -0.30 -17.31 8.40
C GLY A 206 1.00 -18.07 8.34
N LYS A 207 1.07 -19.15 9.11
CA LYS A 207 2.25 -20.02 9.23
C LYS A 207 2.21 -21.22 8.27
N ASP A 208 0.99 -21.57 7.80
CA ASP A 208 0.70 -22.75 6.97
C ASP A 208 0.93 -22.51 5.49
#